data_8389994c974345c0b9f702636145f70d
#
_entry.id   8389994c974345c0b9f702636145f70d
#
_cell.length_a   1.000
_cell.length_b   1.000
_cell.length_c   1.000
_cell.angle_alpha   90.00
_cell.angle_beta   90.00
_cell.angle_gamma   90.00
#
_symmetry.space_group_name_H-M   'P 1'
#
loop_
_entity.id
_entity.type
_entity.pdbx_description
1 polymer ?
#
loop_
_entity_poly.entity_id
_entity_poly.type
_entity_poly.pdbx_seq_one_letter_code
_entity_poly.pdbx_strand_id
1 'polypeptide(L)'
;FHYFPKLPDPFFPSIGTGVCATSVRNFNKEAANLENTKVLCISRDLPFAQVGFCAAEGIENVVMLSDFKNHSFGKDYQLEILDSKFGGLLSRCIIVLDETGKVVYTEQVPEIGQEPNYETALKSL
;
A
#
# COMPACT_ATOMS: atom_id res chain seq x y z
N PHE A 1 1.19 -2.17 15.62
CA PHE A 1 1.06 -2.97 14.41
C PHE A 1 0.11 -4.12 14.67
N HIS A 2 -1.10 -4.05 14.14
CA HIS A 2 -2.07 -5.10 14.35
C HIS A 2 -1.93 -6.18 13.29
N TYR A 3 -1.82 -7.39 13.75
CA TYR A 3 -1.69 -8.64 13.05
C TYR A 3 -2.88 -8.93 12.13
N PHE A 4 -2.60 -9.14 10.85
CA PHE A 4 -3.57 -9.65 9.89
C PHE A 4 -2.98 -10.84 9.15
N PRO A 5 -3.66 -11.98 9.07
CA PRO A 5 -3.15 -13.10 8.31
C PRO A 5 -3.11 -12.78 6.82
N LYS A 6 -1.94 -13.00 6.22
CA LYS A 6 -1.63 -12.83 4.79
C LYS A 6 -1.93 -11.44 4.25
N LEU A 7 -0.93 -10.58 4.24
CA LEU A 7 -1.05 -9.19 3.80
C LEU A 7 -0.15 -8.91 2.60
N PRO A 8 -0.70 -8.59 1.42
CA PRO A 8 0.00 -7.68 0.53
C PRO A 8 -0.29 -6.24 0.97
N ASP A 9 0.77 -5.53 1.34
CA ASP A 9 0.67 -4.12 1.72
C ASP A 9 1.25 -3.26 0.59
N PRO A 10 0.42 -2.70 -0.30
CA PRO A 10 0.91 -1.75 -1.27
C PRO A 10 1.15 -0.39 -0.62
N PHE A 11 2.39 0.05 -0.68
CA PHE A 11 2.79 1.39 -0.26
C PHE A 11 2.95 2.25 -1.51
N PHE A 12 2.54 3.48 -1.43
CA PHE A 12 2.58 4.37 -2.58
C PHE A 12 2.74 5.83 -2.12
N PRO A 13 3.26 6.71 -2.98
CA PRO A 13 3.47 8.10 -2.61
C PRO A 13 2.19 8.82 -2.21
N SER A 14 1.16 8.78 -3.02
CA SER A 14 -0.11 9.47 -2.72
C SER A 14 -1.24 9.00 -3.63
N ILE A 15 -2.45 8.90 -3.10
CA ILE A 15 -3.67 8.68 -3.88
C ILE A 15 -3.97 9.83 -4.85
N GLY A 16 -3.32 10.99 -4.65
CA GLY A 16 -3.40 12.13 -5.56
C GLY A 16 -2.63 11.94 -6.87
N THR A 17 -1.85 10.87 -7.04
CA THR A 17 -1.14 10.56 -8.28
C THR A 17 -1.84 9.43 -9.04
N GLY A 18 -1.82 9.50 -10.39
CA GLY A 18 -2.55 8.56 -11.24
C GLY A 18 -2.16 7.10 -11.04
N VAL A 19 -0.85 6.81 -10.98
CA VAL A 19 -0.34 5.43 -10.79
C VAL A 19 -0.72 4.88 -9.43
N CYS A 20 -0.68 5.69 -8.38
CA CYS A 20 -1.06 5.28 -7.03
C CYS A 20 -2.55 4.96 -6.95
N ALA A 21 -3.39 5.80 -7.53
CA ALA A 21 -4.83 5.55 -7.60
C ALA A 21 -5.13 4.25 -8.35
N THR A 22 -4.43 4.00 -9.48
CA THR A 22 -4.55 2.77 -10.24
C THR A 22 -4.14 1.55 -9.40
N SER A 23 -3.06 1.64 -8.63
CA SER A 23 -2.62 0.56 -7.75
C SER A 23 -3.69 0.20 -6.72
N VAL A 24 -4.29 1.21 -6.07
CA VAL A 24 -5.37 0.97 -5.09
C VAL A 24 -6.58 0.30 -5.75
N ARG A 25 -6.99 0.77 -6.93
CA ARG A 25 -8.10 0.16 -7.68
C ARG A 25 -7.83 -1.29 -8.02
N ASN A 26 -6.62 -1.61 -8.47
CA ASN A 26 -6.23 -2.98 -8.82
C ASN A 26 -6.23 -3.89 -7.58
N PHE A 27 -5.65 -3.45 -6.47
CA PHE A 27 -5.68 -4.22 -5.23
C PHE A 27 -7.09 -4.39 -4.67
N ASN A 28 -7.94 -3.37 -4.78
CA ASN A 28 -9.33 -3.48 -4.37
C ASN A 28 -10.08 -4.55 -5.16
N LYS A 29 -9.86 -4.59 -6.48
CA LYS A 29 -10.47 -5.60 -7.36
C LYS A 29 -9.99 -7.01 -7.01
N GLU A 30 -8.69 -7.20 -6.83
CA GLU A 30 -8.12 -8.51 -6.52
C GLU A 30 -8.49 -8.96 -5.10
N ALA A 31 -8.54 -8.04 -4.14
CA ALA A 31 -8.89 -8.34 -2.74
C ALA A 31 -10.28 -8.96 -2.61
N ALA A 32 -11.21 -8.63 -3.50
CA ALA A 32 -12.55 -9.20 -3.50
C ALA A 32 -12.55 -10.72 -3.68
N ASN A 33 -11.51 -11.28 -4.29
CA ASN A 33 -11.38 -12.71 -4.58
C ASN A 33 -10.41 -13.45 -3.64
N LEU A 34 -9.84 -12.75 -2.66
CA LEU A 34 -8.88 -13.34 -1.72
C LEU A 34 -9.58 -13.83 -0.45
N GLU A 35 -9.31 -15.07 -0.06
CA GLU A 35 -9.79 -15.65 1.19
C GLU A 35 -8.72 -15.51 2.29
N ASN A 36 -9.17 -15.27 3.52
CA ASN A 36 -8.29 -15.15 4.71
C ASN A 36 -7.13 -14.17 4.52
N THR A 37 -7.36 -13.14 3.72
CA THR A 37 -6.35 -12.14 3.36
C THR A 37 -6.92 -10.75 3.54
N LYS A 38 -6.15 -9.86 4.13
CA LYS A 38 -6.48 -8.43 4.18
C LYS A 38 -5.43 -7.64 3.43
N VAL A 39 -5.87 -6.68 2.64
CA VAL A 39 -5.00 -5.78 1.92
C VAL A 39 -5.02 -4.42 2.62
N LEU A 40 -3.85 -3.96 3.04
CA LEU A 40 -3.68 -2.63 3.64
C LEU A 40 -2.99 -1.73 2.63
N CYS A 41 -3.58 -0.60 2.33
CA CYS A 41 -2.99 0.43 1.47
C CYS A 41 -2.51 1.58 2.36
N ILE A 42 -1.19 1.77 2.44
CA ILE A 42 -0.58 2.72 3.37
C ILE A 42 0.09 3.85 2.59
N SER A 43 -0.22 5.09 2.96
CA SER A 43 0.41 6.27 2.39
C SER A 43 0.51 7.39 3.41
N ARG A 44 1.20 8.48 3.03
CA ARG A 44 1.26 9.71 3.84
C ARG A 44 0.13 10.69 3.56
N ASP A 45 -0.87 10.29 2.79
CA ASP A 45 -2.08 11.09 2.63
C ASP A 45 -2.79 11.29 3.97
N LEU A 46 -3.51 12.40 4.09
CA LEU A 46 -4.38 12.62 5.23
C LEU A 46 -5.48 11.56 5.27
N PRO A 47 -5.86 11.06 6.45
CA PRO A 47 -6.97 10.10 6.56
C PRO A 47 -8.27 10.60 5.91
N PHE A 48 -8.53 11.89 6.00
CA PHE A 48 -9.70 12.51 5.37
C PHE A 48 -9.68 12.43 3.85
N ALA A 49 -8.50 12.60 3.23
CA ALA A 49 -8.33 12.46 1.80
C ALA A 49 -8.52 11.01 1.35
N GLN A 50 -8.01 10.06 2.13
CA GLN A 50 -8.21 8.62 1.87
C GLN A 50 -9.69 8.22 1.91
N VAL A 51 -10.43 8.70 2.90
CA VAL A 51 -11.88 8.46 3.01
C VAL A 51 -12.62 9.02 1.79
N GLY A 52 -12.30 10.25 1.39
CA GLY A 52 -12.90 10.88 0.21
C GLY A 52 -12.61 10.12 -1.08
N PHE A 53 -11.39 9.64 -1.26
CA PHE A 53 -10.99 8.83 -2.40
C PHE A 53 -11.77 7.50 -2.45
N CYS A 54 -11.85 6.79 -1.33
CA CYS A 54 -12.57 5.52 -1.26
C CYS A 54 -14.06 5.69 -1.56
N ALA A 55 -14.68 6.75 -1.04
CA ALA A 55 -16.08 7.06 -1.31
C ALA A 55 -16.32 7.37 -2.81
N ALA A 56 -15.45 8.17 -3.42
CA ALA A 56 -15.58 8.55 -4.83
C ALA A 56 -15.34 7.39 -5.80
N GLU A 57 -14.46 6.44 -5.44
CA GLU A 57 -14.04 5.34 -6.32
C GLU A 57 -14.71 4.01 -5.99
N GLY A 58 -15.55 3.94 -4.96
CA GLY A 58 -16.20 2.70 -4.55
C GLY A 58 -15.22 1.65 -4.01
N ILE A 59 -14.19 2.07 -3.29
CA ILE A 59 -13.16 1.19 -2.72
C ILE A 59 -13.66 0.63 -1.39
N GLU A 60 -13.92 -0.67 -1.32
CA GLU A 60 -14.48 -1.33 -0.15
C GLU A 60 -13.70 -2.54 0.35
N ASN A 61 -12.82 -3.11 -0.49
CA ASN A 61 -12.15 -4.39 -0.21
C ASN A 61 -10.73 -4.24 0.35
N VAL A 62 -10.24 -3.03 0.48
CA VAL A 62 -8.94 -2.73 1.07
C VAL A 62 -9.11 -1.80 2.27
N VAL A 63 -8.13 -1.83 3.17
CA VAL A 63 -8.10 -0.93 4.32
C VAL A 63 -7.06 0.16 4.05
N MET A 64 -7.49 1.41 4.06
CA MET A 64 -6.59 2.55 3.89
C MET A 64 -6.03 2.98 5.24
N LEU A 65 -4.72 3.07 5.33
CA LEU A 65 -4.01 3.52 6.52
C LEU A 65 -3.13 4.73 6.21
N SER A 66 -3.06 5.65 7.14
CA SER A 66 -2.26 6.87 6.99
C SER A 66 -1.05 6.86 7.91
N ASP A 67 0.13 7.09 7.34
CA ASP A 67 1.38 7.27 8.06
C ASP A 67 1.68 8.76 8.32
N PHE A 68 0.69 9.62 8.19
CA PHE A 68 0.85 11.07 8.32
C PHE A 68 1.22 11.51 9.74
N LYS A 69 0.58 10.94 10.75
CA LYS A 69 0.68 11.44 12.12
C LYS A 69 2.08 11.26 12.75
N ASN A 70 2.60 10.03 12.71
CA ASN A 70 3.84 9.70 13.40
C ASN A 70 5.01 9.42 12.46
N HIS A 71 4.75 9.22 11.18
CA HIS A 71 5.75 8.80 10.20
C HIS A 71 6.50 7.51 10.59
N SER A 72 5.96 6.76 11.55
CA SER A 72 6.62 5.59 12.12
C SER A 72 6.79 4.48 11.10
N PHE A 73 5.79 4.29 10.25
CA PHE A 73 5.81 3.23 9.26
C PHE A 73 6.92 3.45 8.22
N GLY A 74 6.98 4.63 7.64
CA GLY A 74 8.03 4.97 6.66
C GLY A 74 9.43 4.91 7.24
N LYS A 75 9.58 5.23 8.51
CA LYS A 75 10.87 5.14 9.22
C LYS A 75 11.25 3.69 9.51
N ASP A 76 10.34 2.92 10.07
CA ASP A 76 10.61 1.54 10.49
C ASP A 76 10.92 0.63 9.31
N TYR A 77 10.26 0.85 8.17
CA TYR A 77 10.49 0.08 6.94
C TYR A 77 11.46 0.76 5.97
N GLN A 78 12.01 1.93 6.33
CA GLN A 78 12.96 2.69 5.49
C GLN A 78 12.42 3.01 4.09
N LEU A 79 11.17 3.45 4.03
CA LEU A 79 10.45 3.69 2.78
C LEU A 79 10.28 5.17 2.44
N GLU A 80 10.72 6.08 3.31
CA GLU A 80 10.59 7.51 3.07
C GLU A 80 11.48 7.96 1.93
N ILE A 81 10.92 8.70 0.99
CA ILE A 81 11.67 9.36 -0.08
C ILE A 81 12.35 10.58 0.51
N LEU A 82 13.69 10.63 0.41
CA LEU A 82 14.50 11.67 1.07
C LEU A 82 14.69 12.93 0.24
N ASP A 83 14.56 12.83 -1.08
CA ASP A 83 14.80 13.93 -2.00
C ASP A 83 13.74 14.00 -3.11
N SER A 84 13.93 14.90 -4.07
CA SER A 84 13.01 15.17 -5.17
C SER A 84 11.71 15.86 -4.74
N LYS A 85 10.83 16.15 -5.68
CA LYS A 85 9.49 16.70 -5.43
C LYS A 85 8.58 15.77 -4.64
N PHE A 86 8.94 14.49 -4.55
CA PHE A 86 8.21 13.48 -3.78
C PHE A 86 8.79 13.28 -2.38
N GLY A 87 9.79 14.06 -1.99
CA GLY A 87 10.40 13.99 -0.66
C GLY A 87 9.36 14.08 0.45
N GLY A 88 9.50 13.24 1.46
CA GLY A 88 8.54 13.13 2.56
C GLY A 88 7.41 12.14 2.33
N LEU A 89 7.20 11.66 1.11
CA LEU A 89 6.24 10.60 0.80
C LEU A 89 6.89 9.22 0.92
N LEU A 90 6.08 8.17 0.85
CA LEU A 90 6.57 6.80 0.87
C LEU A 90 6.90 6.35 -0.55
N SER A 91 7.99 5.58 -0.71
CA SER A 91 8.29 4.93 -1.97
C SER A 91 7.26 3.83 -2.25
N ARG A 92 7.02 3.53 -3.53
CA ARG A 92 6.09 2.48 -3.91
C ARG A 92 6.71 1.11 -3.67
N CYS A 93 6.07 0.30 -2.85
CA CYS A 93 6.48 -1.08 -2.62
C CYS A 93 5.30 -1.97 -2.25
N ILE A 94 5.54 -3.27 -2.26
CA ILE A 94 4.63 -4.28 -1.74
C ILE A 94 5.39 -5.11 -0.72
N ILE A 95 4.75 -5.37 0.41
CA ILE A 95 5.24 -6.29 1.43
C ILE A 95 4.13 -7.29 1.70
N VAL A 96 4.45 -8.58 1.67
CA VAL A 96 3.52 -9.64 2.01
C VAL A 96 3.98 -10.32 3.30
N LEU A 97 3.06 -10.41 4.24
CA LEU A 97 3.29 -11.09 5.52
C LEU A 97 2.47 -12.38 5.57
N ASP A 98 3.02 -13.41 6.18
CA ASP A 98 2.29 -14.63 6.48
C ASP A 98 1.44 -14.49 7.76
N GLU A 99 0.76 -15.56 8.15
CA GLU A 99 -0.11 -15.60 9.33
C GLU A 99 0.62 -15.31 10.64
N THR A 100 1.93 -15.51 10.68
CA THR A 100 2.76 -15.27 11.85
C THR A 100 3.35 -13.86 11.89
N GLY A 101 3.10 -13.05 10.85
CA GLY A 101 3.68 -11.72 10.73
C GLY A 101 5.07 -11.71 10.09
N LYS A 102 5.51 -12.83 9.53
CA LYS A 102 6.80 -12.92 8.85
C LYS A 102 6.68 -12.43 7.41
N VAL A 103 7.65 -11.64 6.97
CA VAL A 103 7.74 -11.16 5.59
C VAL A 103 8.09 -12.32 4.66
N VAL A 104 7.24 -12.60 3.69
CA VAL A 104 7.42 -13.67 2.70
C VAL A 104 7.68 -13.16 1.28
N TYR A 105 7.38 -11.90 1.02
CA TYR A 105 7.63 -11.26 -0.27
C TYR A 105 7.82 -9.76 -0.09
N THR A 106 8.76 -9.19 -0.84
CA THR A 106 8.93 -7.73 -0.94
C THR A 106 9.24 -7.34 -2.38
N GLU A 107 8.70 -6.21 -2.81
CA GLU A 107 9.04 -5.57 -4.06
C GLU A 107 9.04 -4.06 -3.86
N GLN A 108 10.17 -3.41 -4.17
CA GLN A 108 10.24 -1.97 -4.24
C GLN A 108 10.41 -1.57 -5.71
N VAL A 109 9.49 -0.73 -6.20
CA VAL A 109 9.51 -0.31 -7.60
C VAL A 109 10.62 0.73 -7.79
N PRO A 110 11.55 0.54 -8.76
CA PRO A 110 12.68 1.44 -8.95
C PRO A 110 12.29 2.83 -9.46
N GLU A 111 11.18 2.94 -10.19
CA GLU A 111 10.69 4.18 -10.76
C GLU A 111 9.31 4.54 -10.18
N ILE A 112 9.13 5.77 -9.72
CA ILE A 112 7.91 6.18 -9.03
C ILE A 112 6.64 6.10 -9.91
N GLY A 113 6.80 6.24 -11.22
CA GLY A 113 5.72 6.11 -12.20
C GLY A 113 5.43 4.68 -12.66
N GLN A 114 6.14 3.69 -12.14
CA GLN A 114 6.00 2.30 -12.53
C GLN A 114 5.05 1.57 -11.58
N GLU A 115 4.17 0.73 -12.12
CA GLU A 115 3.31 -0.13 -11.32
C GLU A 115 4.09 -1.34 -10.79
N PRO A 116 3.73 -1.87 -9.60
CA PRO A 116 4.32 -3.10 -9.09
C PRO A 116 3.81 -4.33 -9.85
N ASN A 117 4.46 -5.47 -9.64
CA ASN A 117 4.02 -6.74 -10.18
C ASN A 117 2.96 -7.37 -9.28
N TYR A 118 1.70 -7.07 -9.55
CA TYR A 118 0.57 -7.56 -8.77
C TYR A 118 0.48 -9.10 -8.77
N GLU A 119 0.69 -9.72 -9.91
CA GLU A 119 0.58 -11.17 -10.06
C GLU A 119 1.58 -11.91 -9.18
N THR A 120 2.85 -11.49 -9.18
CA THR A 120 3.88 -12.11 -8.36
C THR A 120 3.59 -11.94 -6.88
N ALA A 121 3.14 -10.75 -6.46
CA ALA A 121 2.76 -10.50 -5.08
C ALA A 121 1.61 -11.41 -4.63
N LEU A 122 0.57 -11.56 -5.46
CA LEU A 122 -0.59 -12.41 -5.15
C LEU A 122 -0.23 -13.90 -5.10
N LYS A 123 0.70 -14.35 -5.94
CA LYS A 123 1.18 -15.74 -5.92
C LYS A 123 1.97 -16.09 -4.66
N SER A 124 2.47 -15.11 -3.93
CA SER A 124 3.22 -15.33 -2.69
C SER A 124 2.31 -15.57 -1.47
N LEU A 125 1.02 -15.40 -1.62
CA LEU A 125 0.02 -15.57 -0.55
C LEU A 125 -0.21 -17.03 -0.14
#